data_83a1cd222c8d43f6e590481efffca961
#
_entry.id   83a1cd222c8d43f6e590481efffca961
#
_cell.length_a   1.000
_cell.length_b   1.000
_cell.length_c   1.000
_cell.angle_alpha   90.00
_cell.angle_beta   90.00
_cell.angle_gamma   90.00
#
_symmetry.space_group_name_H-M   'P 1'
#
loop_
_entity.id
_entity.type
_entity.pdbx_description
1 polymer ?
#
loop_
_entity_poly.entity_id
_entity_poly.type
_entity_poly.pdbx_seq_one_letter_code
_entity_poly.pdbx_strand_id
1 'polypeptide(L)'
;TGISPKLIQKMILGMIFFVLLIGMILTARTGILLLLMGAICCFIGIFYTFGPIPLSRMPLGEIFSGVTMGLGIFAMVIYINTYSTKVFDLILSFQTGTFRLEGNIWSILTIILASLPLVFTIANIMLANNLRDLERDIENHRYTLVFYIGRPIGQLLFQLLMYACYLVVLIGLLSHVYQWPILLTFLTLPTIYRNLQQFKQSLPHPISFSYAIKNMILFNSSYALGLLCSILLSYV
;
A
#
# COMPACT_ATOMS: atom_id res chain seq x y z
N THR A 1 6.09 -26.78 -16.12
CA THR A 1 5.17 -25.96 -16.92
C THR A 1 5.77 -25.86 -18.31
N GLY A 2 5.15 -26.43 -19.35
CA GLY A 2 5.68 -26.48 -20.75
C GLY A 2 5.70 -25.13 -21.50
N ILE A 3 5.78 -24.00 -20.80
CA ILE A 3 5.78 -22.64 -21.38
C ILE A 3 7.23 -22.24 -21.70
N SER A 4 7.49 -21.83 -22.96
CA SER A 4 8.82 -21.42 -23.38
C SER A 4 9.23 -20.08 -22.75
N PRO A 5 10.50 -19.89 -22.32
CA PRO A 5 11.00 -18.62 -21.77
C PRO A 5 10.79 -17.44 -22.71
N LYS A 6 10.89 -17.66 -24.04
CA LYS A 6 10.64 -16.61 -25.06
C LYS A 6 9.20 -16.12 -25.05
N LEU A 7 8.24 -17.02 -24.80
CA LEU A 7 6.81 -16.63 -24.71
C LEU A 7 6.58 -15.78 -23.45
N ILE A 8 7.16 -16.19 -22.32
CA ILE A 8 7.07 -15.41 -21.06
C ILE A 8 7.64 -14.01 -21.25
N GLN A 9 8.81 -13.89 -21.88
CA GLN A 9 9.40 -12.58 -22.16
C GLN A 9 8.50 -11.70 -23.03
N LYS A 10 7.93 -12.26 -24.11
CA LYS A 10 6.98 -11.50 -24.97
C LYS A 10 5.75 -11.05 -24.21
N MET A 11 5.20 -11.90 -23.35
CA MET A 11 4.05 -11.53 -22.51
C MET A 11 4.40 -10.38 -21.56
N ILE A 12 5.55 -10.46 -20.85
CA ILE A 12 5.99 -9.40 -19.95
C ILE A 12 6.20 -8.08 -20.70
N LEU A 13 6.89 -8.11 -21.85
CA LEU A 13 7.10 -6.91 -22.66
C LEU A 13 5.78 -6.31 -23.16
N GLY A 14 4.83 -7.16 -23.58
CA GLY A 14 3.50 -6.73 -23.99
C GLY A 14 2.72 -6.07 -22.84
N MET A 15 2.78 -6.63 -21.64
CA MET A 15 2.16 -6.03 -20.43
C MET A 15 2.79 -4.69 -20.09
N ILE A 16 4.13 -4.58 -20.10
CA ILE A 16 4.85 -3.33 -19.84
C ILE A 16 4.45 -2.26 -20.87
N PHE A 17 4.46 -2.60 -22.16
CA PHE A 17 4.04 -1.69 -23.23
C PHE A 17 2.62 -1.17 -23.00
N PHE A 18 1.67 -2.06 -22.67
CA PHE A 18 0.29 -1.69 -22.43
C PHE A 18 0.13 -0.78 -21.19
N VAL A 19 0.83 -1.06 -20.11
CA VAL A 19 0.84 -0.21 -18.90
C VAL A 19 1.42 1.18 -19.20
N LEU A 20 2.52 1.25 -19.94
CA LEU A 20 3.13 2.53 -20.33
C LEU A 20 2.19 3.33 -21.24
N LEU A 21 1.52 2.69 -22.20
CA LEU A 21 0.55 3.32 -23.08
C LEU A 21 -0.61 3.94 -22.30
N ILE A 22 -1.21 3.19 -21.38
CA ILE A 22 -2.28 3.70 -20.50
C ILE A 22 -1.76 4.84 -19.62
N GLY A 23 -0.57 4.69 -19.03
CA GLY A 23 0.06 5.71 -18.19
C GLY A 23 0.27 7.03 -18.97
N MET A 24 0.72 6.97 -20.22
CA MET A 24 0.87 8.14 -21.09
C MET A 24 -0.48 8.80 -21.43
N ILE A 25 -1.50 8.00 -21.76
CA ILE A 25 -2.85 8.52 -22.02
C ILE A 25 -3.41 9.22 -20.79
N LEU A 26 -3.28 8.63 -19.61
CA LEU A 26 -3.73 9.25 -18.37
C LEU A 26 -2.96 10.52 -18.05
N THR A 27 -1.64 10.51 -18.23
CA THR A 27 -0.78 11.72 -18.05
C THR A 27 -1.21 12.84 -18.99
N ALA A 28 -1.50 12.54 -20.25
CA ALA A 28 -1.98 13.55 -21.21
C ALA A 28 -3.34 14.14 -20.84
N ARG A 29 -4.15 13.39 -20.07
CA ARG A 29 -5.48 13.83 -19.59
C ARG A 29 -5.43 14.56 -18.26
N THR A 30 -4.45 14.29 -17.41
CA THR A 30 -4.39 14.81 -16.04
C THR A 30 -3.22 15.78 -15.82
N GLY A 31 -1.99 15.41 -16.18
CA GLY A 31 -0.83 16.27 -16.03
C GLY A 31 0.46 15.52 -15.74
N ILE A 32 1.57 16.27 -15.79
CA ILE A 32 2.93 15.72 -15.65
C ILE A 32 3.19 15.11 -14.26
N LEU A 33 2.48 15.56 -13.23
CA LEU A 33 2.65 15.05 -11.87
C LEU A 33 2.31 13.55 -11.79
N LEU A 34 1.28 13.08 -12.52
CA LEU A 34 0.96 11.66 -12.59
C LEU A 34 2.12 10.83 -13.15
N LEU A 35 2.78 11.35 -14.21
CA LEU A 35 3.95 10.67 -14.78
C LEU A 35 5.09 10.55 -13.76
N LEU A 36 5.36 11.61 -13.00
CA LEU A 36 6.41 11.61 -11.98
C LEU A 36 6.08 10.65 -10.85
N MET A 37 4.83 10.64 -10.36
CA MET A 37 4.39 9.69 -9.32
C MET A 37 4.51 8.25 -9.83
N GLY A 38 4.05 7.97 -11.04
CA GLY A 38 4.16 6.67 -11.67
C GLY A 38 5.62 6.24 -11.88
N ALA A 39 6.49 7.15 -12.34
CA ALA A 39 7.92 6.88 -12.52
C ALA A 39 8.61 6.54 -11.20
N ILE A 40 8.30 7.26 -10.11
CA ILE A 40 8.83 6.97 -8.77
C ILE A 40 8.35 5.58 -8.32
N CYS A 41 7.08 5.26 -8.48
CA CYS A 41 6.55 3.94 -8.11
C CYS A 41 7.18 2.81 -8.95
N CYS A 42 7.37 3.02 -10.25
CA CYS A 42 8.06 2.07 -11.12
C CYS A 42 9.53 1.88 -10.72
N PHE A 43 10.23 2.97 -10.42
CA PHE A 43 11.61 2.95 -9.94
C PHE A 43 11.72 2.13 -8.65
N ILE A 44 10.88 2.41 -7.65
CA ILE A 44 10.84 1.64 -6.41
C ILE A 44 10.53 0.17 -6.71
N GLY A 45 9.54 -0.12 -7.57
CA GLY A 45 9.15 -1.49 -7.94
C GLY A 45 10.28 -2.29 -8.59
N ILE A 46 11.08 -1.67 -9.47
CA ILE A 46 12.24 -2.30 -10.10
C ILE A 46 13.32 -2.59 -9.04
N PHE A 47 13.72 -1.57 -8.27
CA PHE A 47 14.75 -1.69 -7.25
C PHE A 47 14.30 -2.48 -6.01
N TYR A 48 13.00 -2.76 -5.90
CA TYR A 48 12.49 -3.64 -4.85
C TYR A 48 13.05 -5.05 -4.95
N THR A 49 13.16 -5.58 -6.17
CA THR A 49 13.60 -6.97 -6.40
C THR A 49 14.93 -7.05 -7.13
N PHE A 50 15.21 -6.10 -8.02
CA PHE A 50 16.36 -6.11 -8.93
C PHE A 50 17.27 -4.91 -8.68
N GLY A 51 18.59 -5.08 -8.97
CA GLY A 51 19.58 -4.00 -8.89
C GLY A 51 20.63 -4.21 -7.81
N PRO A 52 21.54 -3.23 -7.65
CA PRO A 52 22.67 -3.36 -6.71
C PRO A 52 22.24 -3.33 -5.24
N ILE A 53 21.06 -2.75 -4.95
CA ILE A 53 20.50 -2.64 -3.59
C ILE A 53 19.03 -3.09 -3.63
N PRO A 54 18.75 -4.40 -3.64
CA PRO A 54 17.38 -4.91 -3.68
C PRO A 54 16.70 -4.69 -2.33
N LEU A 55 15.74 -3.74 -2.30
CA LEU A 55 15.02 -3.32 -1.09
C LEU A 55 14.32 -4.48 -0.36
N SER A 56 13.88 -5.49 -1.11
CA SER A 56 13.24 -6.70 -0.54
C SER A 56 14.19 -7.58 0.28
N ARG A 57 15.48 -7.36 0.19
CA ARG A 57 16.51 -8.09 0.98
C ARG A 57 17.00 -7.31 2.19
N MET A 58 16.50 -6.10 2.37
CA MET A 58 16.89 -5.15 3.41
C MET A 58 15.75 -4.97 4.43
N PRO A 59 16.02 -4.39 5.62
CA PRO A 59 15.00 -4.11 6.63
C PRO A 59 14.08 -2.93 6.28
N LEU A 60 13.86 -2.70 4.99
CA LEU A 60 13.05 -1.60 4.44
C LEU A 60 11.89 -2.11 3.57
N GLY A 61 11.79 -3.42 3.35
CA GLY A 61 10.80 -4.03 2.48
C GLY A 61 9.37 -3.69 2.88
N GLU A 62 9.05 -3.73 4.16
CA GLU A 62 7.75 -3.43 4.72
C GLU A 62 7.35 -1.96 4.47
N ILE A 63 8.29 -1.04 4.68
CA ILE A 63 8.05 0.41 4.51
C ILE A 63 7.82 0.72 3.03
N PHE A 64 8.72 0.28 2.14
CA PHE A 64 8.61 0.58 0.72
C PHE A 64 7.37 -0.07 0.09
N SER A 65 7.03 -1.32 0.45
CA SER A 65 5.81 -1.96 -0.05
C SER A 65 4.55 -1.24 0.46
N GLY A 66 4.49 -0.94 1.75
CA GLY A 66 3.36 -0.25 2.36
C GLY A 66 3.16 1.15 1.78
N VAL A 67 4.22 1.96 1.73
CA VAL A 67 4.13 3.35 1.22
C VAL A 67 3.83 3.38 -0.28
N THR A 68 4.52 2.56 -1.10
CA THR A 68 4.32 2.60 -2.55
C THR A 68 2.93 2.09 -2.94
N MET A 69 2.51 0.94 -2.39
CA MET A 69 1.22 0.33 -2.76
C MET A 69 0.06 0.92 -1.96
N GLY A 70 0.25 1.28 -0.70
CA GLY A 70 -0.80 1.84 0.15
C GLY A 70 -1.01 3.34 -0.11
N LEU A 71 0.02 4.17 -0.02
CA LEU A 71 -0.09 5.61 -0.24
C LEU A 71 0.08 5.98 -1.72
N GLY A 72 1.11 5.46 -2.41
CA GLY A 72 1.44 5.87 -3.77
C GLY A 72 0.30 5.59 -4.75
N ILE A 73 -0.22 4.35 -4.78
CA ILE A 73 -1.35 3.99 -5.66
C ILE A 73 -2.61 4.77 -5.25
N PHE A 74 -2.89 4.87 -3.94
CA PHE A 74 -4.05 5.60 -3.44
C PHE A 74 -4.01 7.08 -3.85
N ALA A 75 -2.87 7.75 -3.68
CA ALA A 75 -2.69 9.15 -4.07
C ALA A 75 -2.82 9.35 -5.59
N MET A 76 -2.28 8.43 -6.41
CA MET A 76 -2.46 8.48 -7.87
C MET A 76 -3.93 8.33 -8.27
N VAL A 77 -4.68 7.43 -7.64
CA VAL A 77 -6.12 7.25 -7.89
C VAL A 77 -6.90 8.53 -7.53
N ILE A 78 -6.60 9.12 -6.36
CA ILE A 78 -7.22 10.40 -5.96
C ILE A 78 -6.85 11.51 -6.97
N TYR A 79 -5.59 11.65 -7.34
CA TYR A 79 -5.12 12.65 -8.30
C TYR A 79 -5.89 12.57 -9.63
N ILE A 80 -6.02 11.36 -10.20
CA ILE A 80 -6.74 11.15 -11.46
C ILE A 80 -8.20 11.58 -11.34
N ASN A 81 -8.86 11.24 -10.23
CA ASN A 81 -10.29 11.50 -10.03
C ASN A 81 -10.60 12.94 -9.58
N THR A 82 -9.62 13.66 -9.02
CA THR A 82 -9.79 15.03 -8.54
C THR A 82 -9.03 16.06 -9.35
N TYR A 83 -8.55 15.70 -10.54
CA TYR A 83 -7.74 16.58 -11.38
C TYR A 83 -8.45 17.91 -11.70
N SER A 84 -9.76 17.90 -11.92
CA SER A 84 -10.53 19.12 -12.18
C SER A 84 -10.60 20.08 -10.98
N THR A 85 -10.49 19.56 -9.76
CA THR A 85 -10.53 20.35 -8.51
C THR A 85 -9.14 20.73 -8.00
N LYS A 86 -8.09 20.20 -8.63
CA LYS A 86 -6.68 20.48 -8.34
C LYS A 86 -6.34 20.40 -6.86
N VAL A 87 -6.63 19.24 -6.24
CA VAL A 87 -6.28 18.99 -4.84
C VAL A 87 -4.78 19.16 -4.61
N PHE A 88 -3.98 18.72 -5.56
CA PHE A 88 -2.54 19.00 -5.69
C PHE A 88 -2.13 18.89 -7.15
N ASP A 89 -1.21 19.74 -7.61
CA ASP A 89 -0.75 19.77 -9.01
C ASP A 89 0.70 20.26 -9.11
N LEU A 90 1.36 19.92 -10.22
CA LEU A 90 2.67 20.42 -10.59
C LEU A 90 2.56 21.09 -11.96
N ILE A 91 2.74 22.39 -11.98
CA ILE A 91 2.70 23.21 -13.18
C ILE A 91 4.13 23.49 -13.62
N LEU A 92 4.47 23.07 -14.84
CA LEU A 92 5.76 23.34 -15.48
C LEU A 92 5.58 24.36 -16.57
N SER A 93 6.33 25.48 -16.53
CA SER A 93 6.41 26.46 -17.61
C SER A 93 7.78 26.36 -18.28
N PHE A 94 7.82 25.67 -19.40
CA PHE A 94 9.06 25.55 -20.20
C PHE A 94 9.50 26.87 -20.84
N GLN A 95 8.57 27.82 -21.03
CA GLN A 95 8.88 29.14 -21.61
C GLN A 95 9.67 30.01 -20.61
N THR A 96 9.34 29.93 -19.33
CA THR A 96 9.98 30.75 -18.29
C THR A 96 11.02 29.94 -17.48
N GLY A 97 11.12 28.64 -17.72
CA GLY A 97 11.98 27.74 -16.93
C GLY A 97 11.56 27.59 -15.47
N THR A 98 10.30 27.86 -15.15
CA THR A 98 9.78 27.81 -13.77
C THR A 98 8.90 26.59 -13.51
N PHE A 99 8.87 26.16 -12.28
CA PHE A 99 7.91 25.17 -11.80
C PHE A 99 7.15 25.69 -10.57
N ARG A 100 5.91 25.24 -10.40
CA ARG A 100 5.08 25.57 -9.24
C ARG A 100 4.39 24.30 -8.77
N LEU A 101 4.56 23.96 -7.48
CA LEU A 101 3.81 22.92 -6.83
C LEU A 101 2.68 23.58 -6.03
N GLU A 102 1.44 23.25 -6.38
CA GLU A 102 0.25 23.77 -5.73
C GLU A 102 -0.52 22.65 -5.06
N GLY A 103 -1.14 22.92 -3.92
CA GLY A 103 -1.97 21.93 -3.24
C GLY A 103 -2.64 22.48 -1.99
N ASN A 104 -3.76 21.85 -1.63
CA ASN A 104 -4.43 22.12 -0.35
C ASN A 104 -3.84 21.20 0.72
N ILE A 105 -3.19 21.79 1.74
CA ILE A 105 -2.50 21.03 2.79
C ILE A 105 -3.47 20.11 3.57
N TRP A 106 -4.69 20.56 3.83
CA TRP A 106 -5.68 19.76 4.56
C TRP A 106 -6.13 18.55 3.75
N SER A 107 -6.34 18.73 2.44
CA SER A 107 -6.67 17.63 1.54
C SER A 107 -5.52 16.63 1.43
N ILE A 108 -4.27 17.10 1.38
CA ILE A 108 -3.09 16.23 1.36
C ILE A 108 -3.00 15.43 2.67
N LEU A 109 -3.18 16.07 3.82
CA LEU A 109 -3.19 15.39 5.12
C LEU A 109 -4.33 14.37 5.22
N THR A 110 -5.51 14.70 4.68
CA THR A 110 -6.64 13.77 4.57
C THR A 110 -6.31 12.54 3.71
N ILE A 111 -5.65 12.75 2.55
CA ILE A 111 -5.20 11.64 1.69
C ILE A 111 -4.19 10.75 2.43
N ILE A 112 -3.23 11.35 3.11
CA ILE A 112 -2.25 10.61 3.91
C ILE A 112 -2.98 9.81 5.00
N LEU A 113 -3.83 10.43 5.80
CA LEU A 113 -4.58 9.76 6.86
C LEU A 113 -5.44 8.61 6.31
N ALA A 114 -6.17 8.85 5.22
CA ALA A 114 -7.02 7.84 4.60
C ALA A 114 -6.24 6.66 3.99
N SER A 115 -4.99 6.88 3.58
CA SER A 115 -4.13 5.82 3.05
C SER A 115 -3.45 4.98 4.14
N LEU A 116 -3.28 5.49 5.37
CA LEU A 116 -2.53 4.78 6.43
C LEU A 116 -3.04 3.35 6.71
N PRO A 117 -4.36 3.05 6.77
CA PRO A 117 -4.81 1.68 6.94
C PRO A 117 -4.35 0.76 5.81
N LEU A 118 -4.30 1.26 4.56
CA LEU A 118 -3.80 0.51 3.40
C LEU A 118 -2.29 0.30 3.50
N VAL A 119 -1.55 1.34 3.91
CA VAL A 119 -0.10 1.26 4.16
C VAL A 119 0.20 0.19 5.20
N PHE A 120 -0.50 0.20 6.34
CA PHE A 120 -0.26 -0.74 7.43
C PHE A 120 -0.67 -2.17 7.08
N THR A 121 -1.79 -2.38 6.40
CA THR A 121 -2.20 -3.72 5.99
C THR A 121 -1.26 -4.32 4.95
N ILE A 122 -0.75 -3.54 3.99
CA ILE A 122 0.22 -4.01 2.99
C ILE A 122 1.59 -4.26 3.63
N ALA A 123 2.09 -3.35 4.47
CA ALA A 123 3.31 -3.55 5.24
C ALA A 123 3.23 -4.83 6.09
N ASN A 124 2.06 -5.09 6.66
CA ASN A 124 1.79 -6.28 7.45
C ASN A 124 1.84 -7.59 6.65
N ILE A 125 1.40 -7.57 5.38
CA ILE A 125 1.56 -8.74 4.48
C ILE A 125 3.05 -9.04 4.26
N MET A 126 3.87 -8.00 4.03
CA MET A 126 5.31 -8.18 3.85
C MET A 126 5.97 -8.69 5.14
N LEU A 127 5.61 -8.09 6.28
CA LEU A 127 6.12 -8.52 7.59
C LEU A 127 5.73 -9.98 7.91
N ALA A 128 4.49 -10.39 7.58
CA ALA A 128 4.04 -11.77 7.76
C ALA A 128 4.86 -12.75 6.91
N ASN A 129 5.19 -12.38 5.68
CA ASN A 129 6.05 -13.18 4.81
C ASN A 129 7.45 -13.35 5.43
N ASN A 130 8.06 -12.25 5.87
CA ASN A 130 9.39 -12.24 6.47
C ASN A 130 9.42 -12.98 7.82
N LEU A 131 8.34 -12.91 8.61
CA LEU A 131 8.20 -13.70 9.85
C LEU A 131 8.12 -15.20 9.61
N ARG A 132 7.42 -15.61 8.54
CA ARG A 132 7.30 -17.01 8.15
C ARG A 132 8.63 -17.56 7.64
N ASP A 133 9.29 -16.82 6.76
CA ASP A 133 10.42 -17.29 5.96
C ASP A 133 11.79 -16.95 6.55
N LEU A 134 11.86 -16.52 7.82
CA LEU A 134 13.09 -16.01 8.46
C LEU A 134 14.32 -16.91 8.23
N GLU A 135 14.22 -18.20 8.51
CA GLU A 135 15.33 -19.15 8.39
C GLU A 135 15.78 -19.27 6.92
N ARG A 136 14.82 -19.40 6.02
CA ARG A 136 15.07 -19.49 4.58
C ARG A 136 15.65 -18.19 4.01
N ASP A 137 15.22 -17.04 4.53
CA ASP A 137 15.75 -15.74 4.13
C ASP A 137 17.23 -15.61 4.53
N ILE A 138 17.61 -16.05 5.74
CA ILE A 138 19.00 -16.06 6.20
C ILE A 138 19.86 -16.96 5.31
N GLU A 139 19.42 -18.17 4.97
CA GLU A 139 20.09 -19.09 4.06
C GLU A 139 20.30 -18.47 2.67
N ASN A 140 19.38 -17.64 2.20
CA ASN A 140 19.45 -16.94 0.92
C ASN A 140 20.10 -15.54 1.01
N HIS A 141 20.80 -15.24 2.09
CA HIS A 141 21.45 -13.93 2.33
C HIS A 141 20.49 -12.74 2.21
N ARG A 142 19.27 -12.91 2.69
CA ARG A 142 18.24 -11.87 2.78
C ARG A 142 18.10 -11.46 4.25
N TYR A 143 18.55 -10.27 4.56
CA TYR A 143 18.54 -9.73 5.92
C TYR A 143 17.39 -8.74 6.07
N THR A 144 16.16 -9.28 6.14
CA THR A 144 14.93 -8.49 6.28
C THR A 144 14.79 -7.91 7.68
N LEU A 145 13.77 -7.06 7.92
CA LEU A 145 13.55 -6.44 9.23
C LEU A 145 13.55 -7.47 10.36
N VAL A 146 12.89 -8.62 10.15
CA VAL A 146 12.74 -9.67 11.17
C VAL A 146 14.10 -10.28 11.58
N PHE A 147 15.09 -10.29 10.70
CA PHE A 147 16.45 -10.71 11.05
C PHE A 147 17.05 -9.85 12.16
N TYR A 148 16.85 -8.54 12.11
CA TYR A 148 17.43 -7.60 13.08
C TYR A 148 16.64 -7.51 14.39
N ILE A 149 15.29 -7.52 14.32
CA ILE A 149 14.46 -7.36 15.52
C ILE A 149 14.05 -8.69 16.17
N GLY A 150 14.26 -9.81 15.46
CA GLY A 150 13.83 -11.13 15.90
C GLY A 150 12.32 -11.38 15.76
N ARG A 151 11.96 -12.66 15.72
CA ARG A 151 10.57 -13.10 15.55
C ARG A 151 9.60 -12.58 16.63
N PRO A 152 9.96 -12.54 17.95
CA PRO A 152 9.04 -12.05 18.97
C PRO A 152 8.64 -10.58 18.78
N ILE A 153 9.62 -9.70 18.49
CA ILE A 153 9.34 -8.27 18.25
C ILE A 153 8.59 -8.10 16.93
N GLY A 154 8.95 -8.87 15.89
CA GLY A 154 8.23 -8.87 14.62
C GLY A 154 6.76 -9.27 14.76
N GLN A 155 6.44 -10.27 15.60
CA GLN A 155 5.07 -10.66 15.92
C GLN A 155 4.30 -9.55 16.65
N LEU A 156 4.96 -8.86 17.58
CA LEU A 156 4.36 -7.70 18.25
C LEU A 156 4.07 -6.58 17.24
N LEU A 157 5.04 -6.25 16.39
CA LEU A 157 4.88 -5.24 15.34
C LEU A 157 3.72 -5.60 14.38
N PHE A 158 3.60 -6.88 14.00
CA PHE A 158 2.50 -7.38 13.16
C PHE A 158 1.13 -7.11 13.79
N GLN A 159 1.00 -7.33 15.11
CA GLN A 159 -0.24 -7.05 15.83
C GLN A 159 -0.49 -5.54 15.95
N LEU A 160 0.55 -4.76 16.29
CA LEU A 160 0.45 -3.30 16.46
C LEU A 160 0.04 -2.60 15.16
N LEU A 161 0.59 -2.99 14.01
CA LEU A 161 0.19 -2.44 12.71
C LEU A 161 -1.29 -2.71 12.41
N MET A 162 -1.80 -3.90 12.79
CA MET A 162 -3.20 -4.22 12.59
C MET A 162 -4.12 -3.38 13.49
N TYR A 163 -3.75 -3.18 14.77
CA TYR A 163 -4.50 -2.32 15.68
C TYR A 163 -4.37 -0.84 15.32
N ALA A 164 -3.22 -0.42 14.77
CA ALA A 164 -3.03 0.94 14.28
C ALA A 164 -4.01 1.31 13.16
N CYS A 165 -4.46 0.35 12.34
CA CYS A 165 -5.52 0.59 11.35
C CYS A 165 -6.82 1.09 12.02
N TYR A 166 -7.23 0.47 13.12
CA TYR A 166 -8.42 0.90 13.87
C TYR A 166 -8.22 2.24 14.57
N LEU A 167 -7.01 2.49 15.08
CA LEU A 167 -6.67 3.78 15.68
C LEU A 167 -6.77 4.91 14.64
N VAL A 168 -6.27 4.68 13.42
CA VAL A 168 -6.39 5.66 12.32
C VAL A 168 -7.85 5.92 11.96
N VAL A 169 -8.69 4.88 11.94
CA VAL A 169 -10.13 5.05 11.71
C VAL A 169 -10.77 5.93 12.79
N LEU A 170 -10.43 5.73 14.07
CA LEU A 170 -10.91 6.58 15.17
C LEU A 170 -10.41 8.03 15.04
N ILE A 171 -9.12 8.22 14.75
CA ILE A 171 -8.55 9.56 14.52
C ILE A 171 -9.30 10.25 13.37
N GLY A 172 -9.52 9.55 12.25
CA GLY A 172 -10.22 10.10 11.10
C GLY A 172 -11.68 10.46 11.39
N LEU A 173 -12.35 9.69 12.25
CA LEU A 173 -13.71 10.01 12.72
C LEU A 173 -13.71 11.25 13.63
N LEU A 174 -12.79 11.31 14.60
CA LEU A 174 -12.68 12.43 15.53
C LEU A 174 -12.25 13.74 14.86
N SER A 175 -11.45 13.64 13.80
CA SER A 175 -11.04 14.80 12.98
C SER A 175 -12.04 15.15 11.86
N HIS A 176 -13.22 14.53 11.87
CA HIS A 176 -14.28 14.74 10.86
C HIS A 176 -13.86 14.43 9.41
N VAL A 177 -12.80 13.66 9.22
CA VAL A 177 -12.41 13.13 7.90
C VAL A 177 -13.35 12.01 7.46
N TYR A 178 -13.83 11.21 8.42
CA TYR A 178 -14.79 10.15 8.17
C TYR A 178 -16.12 10.44 8.86
N GLN A 179 -17.20 9.90 8.28
CA GLN A 179 -18.51 9.85 8.90
C GLN A 179 -18.68 8.56 9.71
N TRP A 180 -19.70 8.54 10.59
CA TRP A 180 -19.96 7.44 11.51
C TRP A 180 -20.06 6.04 10.89
N PRO A 181 -20.50 5.80 9.61
CA PRO A 181 -20.56 4.46 9.03
C PRO A 181 -19.19 3.76 8.95
N ILE A 182 -18.08 4.51 9.01
CA ILE A 182 -16.73 3.92 9.04
C ILE A 182 -16.54 3.00 10.25
N LEU A 183 -17.35 3.16 11.32
CA LEU A 183 -17.33 2.29 12.50
C LEU A 183 -17.71 0.84 12.18
N LEU A 184 -18.29 0.55 11.01
CA LEU A 184 -18.51 -0.82 10.53
C LEU A 184 -17.21 -1.62 10.49
N THR A 185 -16.05 -0.98 10.32
CA THR A 185 -14.75 -1.63 10.38
C THR A 185 -14.51 -2.35 11.71
N PHE A 186 -15.05 -1.81 12.83
CA PHE A 186 -14.88 -2.41 14.16
C PHE A 186 -15.60 -3.74 14.34
N LEU A 187 -16.61 -4.05 13.51
CA LEU A 187 -17.24 -5.38 13.51
C LEU A 187 -16.26 -6.50 13.12
N THR A 188 -15.18 -6.17 12.44
CA THR A 188 -14.16 -7.13 12.06
C THR A 188 -13.16 -7.44 13.17
N LEU A 189 -13.10 -6.61 14.22
CA LEU A 189 -12.09 -6.69 15.29
C LEU A 189 -12.02 -8.06 15.99
N PRO A 190 -13.15 -8.71 16.37
CA PRO A 190 -13.08 -10.03 17.02
C PRO A 190 -12.46 -11.11 16.13
N THR A 191 -12.80 -11.09 14.83
CA THR A 191 -12.26 -12.05 13.85
C THR A 191 -10.78 -11.78 13.59
N ILE A 192 -10.38 -10.52 13.44
CA ILE A 192 -8.98 -10.14 13.27
C ILE A 192 -8.16 -10.53 14.51
N TYR A 193 -8.67 -10.31 15.72
CA TYR A 193 -8.00 -10.73 16.94
C TYR A 193 -7.74 -12.25 16.94
N ARG A 194 -8.74 -13.07 16.59
CA ARG A 194 -8.57 -14.53 16.46
C ARG A 194 -7.51 -14.90 15.44
N ASN A 195 -7.53 -14.27 14.26
CA ASN A 195 -6.55 -14.52 13.21
C ASN A 195 -5.13 -14.12 13.64
N LEU A 196 -4.96 -13.05 14.42
CA LEU A 196 -3.66 -12.63 14.97
C LEU A 196 -3.10 -13.69 15.94
N GLN A 197 -3.95 -14.29 16.80
CA GLN A 197 -3.55 -15.37 17.70
C GLN A 197 -3.16 -16.63 16.91
N GLN A 198 -3.98 -17.01 15.91
CA GLN A 198 -3.69 -18.16 15.05
C GLN A 198 -2.44 -17.96 14.21
N PHE A 199 -2.19 -16.74 13.70
CA PHE A 199 -0.95 -16.40 13.04
C PHE A 199 0.26 -16.68 13.92
N LYS A 200 0.24 -16.16 15.17
CA LYS A 200 1.32 -16.35 16.14
C LYS A 200 1.57 -17.84 16.45
N GLN A 201 0.50 -18.62 16.64
CA GLN A 201 0.60 -20.04 16.97
C GLN A 201 1.06 -20.91 15.80
N SER A 202 0.76 -20.51 14.57
CA SER A 202 1.07 -21.29 13.37
C SER A 202 2.44 -20.99 12.76
N LEU A 203 3.18 -19.98 13.22
CA LEU A 203 4.54 -19.70 12.73
C LEU A 203 5.51 -20.84 13.11
N PRO A 204 6.45 -21.22 12.24
CA PRO A 204 6.72 -20.72 10.87
C PRO A 204 5.95 -21.47 9.76
N HIS A 205 4.91 -22.23 10.09
CA HIS A 205 4.19 -23.04 9.11
C HIS A 205 3.55 -22.14 8.01
N PRO A 206 3.55 -22.57 6.73
CA PRO A 206 3.01 -21.78 5.60
C PRO A 206 1.58 -21.29 5.78
N ILE A 207 0.74 -22.00 6.53
CA ILE A 207 -0.65 -21.60 6.83
C ILE A 207 -0.73 -20.24 7.55
N SER A 208 0.33 -19.84 8.30
CA SER A 208 0.36 -18.58 9.02
C SER A 208 0.09 -17.39 8.09
N PHE A 209 0.67 -17.40 6.89
CA PHE A 209 0.51 -16.33 5.91
C PHE A 209 -0.95 -16.13 5.48
N SER A 210 -1.76 -17.20 5.47
CA SER A 210 -3.19 -17.10 5.13
C SER A 210 -3.97 -16.21 6.11
N TYR A 211 -3.58 -16.16 7.39
CA TYR A 211 -4.23 -15.29 8.37
C TYR A 211 -3.93 -13.81 8.13
N ALA A 212 -2.71 -13.49 7.67
CA ALA A 212 -2.36 -12.13 7.28
C ALA A 212 -3.21 -11.66 6.08
N ILE A 213 -3.34 -12.51 5.05
CA ILE A 213 -4.20 -12.23 3.88
C ILE A 213 -5.66 -12.05 4.30
N LYS A 214 -6.20 -12.94 5.14
CA LYS A 214 -7.57 -12.83 5.65
C LYS A 214 -7.81 -11.53 6.40
N ASN A 215 -6.86 -11.09 7.24
CA ASN A 215 -6.95 -9.83 7.96
C ASN A 215 -6.96 -8.63 7.01
N MET A 216 -6.06 -8.61 6.01
CA MET A 216 -6.01 -7.54 5.01
C MET A 216 -7.33 -7.45 4.23
N ILE A 217 -7.83 -8.58 3.71
CA ILE A 217 -9.08 -8.60 2.94
C ILE A 217 -10.24 -8.15 3.82
N LEU A 218 -10.39 -8.71 5.02
CA LEU A 218 -11.50 -8.42 5.91
C LEU A 218 -11.52 -6.94 6.33
N PHE A 219 -10.37 -6.40 6.75
CA PHE A 219 -10.27 -5.01 7.15
C PHE A 219 -10.50 -4.05 5.97
N ASN A 220 -9.77 -4.24 4.86
CA ASN A 220 -9.86 -3.32 3.73
C ASN A 220 -11.24 -3.35 3.05
N SER A 221 -11.90 -4.52 3.00
CA SER A 221 -13.28 -4.61 2.47
C SER A 221 -14.27 -3.89 3.37
N SER A 222 -14.17 -4.05 4.71
CA SER A 222 -15.04 -3.34 5.65
C SER A 222 -14.76 -1.83 5.67
N TYR A 223 -13.51 -1.42 5.50
CA TYR A 223 -13.10 -0.03 5.38
C TYR A 223 -13.70 0.62 4.12
N ALA A 224 -13.55 -0.05 2.97
CA ALA A 224 -14.15 0.41 1.71
C ALA A 224 -15.69 0.49 1.80
N LEU A 225 -16.33 -0.49 2.44
CA LEU A 225 -17.78 -0.48 2.66
C LEU A 225 -18.20 0.67 3.57
N GLY A 226 -17.47 0.94 4.66
CA GLY A 226 -17.72 2.06 5.55
C GLY A 226 -17.62 3.40 4.84
N LEU A 227 -16.61 3.58 3.97
CA LEU A 227 -16.48 4.78 3.12
C LEU A 227 -17.64 4.90 2.13
N LEU A 228 -18.04 3.82 1.46
CA LEU A 228 -19.17 3.80 0.53
C LEU A 228 -20.47 4.18 1.24
N CYS A 229 -20.75 3.60 2.40
CA CYS A 229 -21.93 3.96 3.20
C CYS A 229 -21.90 5.44 3.62
N SER A 230 -20.71 5.98 3.95
CA SER A 230 -20.56 7.41 4.27
C SER A 230 -20.93 8.31 3.09
N ILE A 231 -20.50 7.94 1.88
CA ILE A 231 -20.85 8.67 0.65
C ILE A 231 -22.38 8.62 0.41
N LEU A 232 -22.97 7.42 0.49
CA LEU A 232 -24.43 7.27 0.26
C LEU A 232 -25.26 8.09 1.24
N LEU A 233 -24.86 8.18 2.50
CA LEU A 233 -25.55 8.99 3.51
C LEU A 233 -25.36 10.50 3.31
N SER A 234 -24.33 10.95 2.62
CA SER A 234 -24.13 12.37 2.34
C SER A 234 -25.04 12.89 1.23
N TYR A 235 -25.73 12.01 0.49
CA TYR A 235 -26.70 12.36 -0.56
C TYR A 235 -28.15 12.29 -0.07
N VAL A 236 -28.38 11.84 1.17
CA VAL A 236 -29.70 11.82 1.84
C VAL A 236 -29.81 12.98 2.82
#